data_6f1d868f416faaeb42a9a091adde0403
#
_entry.id   6f1d868f416faaeb42a9a091adde0403
#
_cell.length_a   1.000
_cell.length_b   1.000
_cell.length_c   1.000
_cell.angle_alpha   90.00
_cell.angle_beta   90.00
_cell.angle_gamma   90.00
#
_symmetry.space_group_name_H-M   'P 1'
#
loop_
_entity.id
_entity.type
_entity.pdbx_description
1 polymer ?
#
loop_
_entity_poly.entity_id
_entity_poly.type
_entity_poly.pdbx_seq_one_letter_code
_entity_poly.pdbx_strand_id
1 'polypeptide(L)'
;MIRSESFSVEKSGDMTILCIADTRFFDTDKYAKLQHDLLAFVTADRPLKLLVDLSNVEYCSTALTNTLLIAQKRTSAWNGQMKLFGLSEVVLETLQRLKLVNTCLSVCADEEAAKQACG
;
A
#
# COMPACT_ATOMS: atom_id res chain seq x y z
N MET A 1 -17.26 3.02 -1.86
CA MET A 1 -16.24 1.97 -1.78
C MET A 1 -15.95 1.44 -3.18
N ILE A 2 -14.66 1.37 -3.55
CA ILE A 2 -14.22 0.85 -4.83
C ILE A 2 -13.59 -0.52 -4.59
N ARG A 3 -13.93 -1.51 -5.40
CA ARG A 3 -13.39 -2.86 -5.28
C ARG A 3 -12.83 -3.36 -6.61
N SER A 4 -11.68 -4.01 -6.55
CA SER A 4 -11.17 -4.85 -7.63
C SER A 4 -10.89 -6.22 -7.04
N GLU A 5 -10.47 -7.18 -7.87
CA GLU A 5 -10.05 -8.50 -7.37
C GLU A 5 -8.83 -8.41 -6.45
N SER A 6 -8.01 -7.38 -6.64
CA SER A 6 -6.72 -7.27 -5.98
C SER A 6 -6.74 -6.38 -4.74
N PHE A 7 -7.69 -5.46 -4.65
CA PHE A 7 -7.74 -4.52 -3.52
C PHE A 7 -9.13 -3.90 -3.40
N SER A 8 -9.38 -3.29 -2.24
CA SER A 8 -10.58 -2.49 -2.00
C SER A 8 -10.16 -1.12 -1.48
N VAL A 9 -11.01 -0.12 -1.70
CA VAL A 9 -10.73 1.25 -1.28
C VAL A 9 -11.89 1.77 -0.46
N GLU A 10 -11.58 2.39 0.67
CA GLU A 10 -12.55 3.02 1.54
C GLU A 10 -12.09 4.46 1.81
N LYS A 11 -13.01 5.39 1.79
CA LYS A 11 -12.73 6.78 2.15
C LYS A 11 -13.15 7.03 3.59
N SER A 12 -12.28 7.69 4.36
CA SER A 12 -12.55 8.05 5.74
C SER A 12 -12.11 9.50 5.93
N GLY A 13 -13.06 10.43 5.84
CA GLY A 13 -12.74 11.85 5.85
C GLY A 13 -11.89 12.22 4.65
N ASP A 14 -10.72 12.81 4.89
CA ASP A 14 -9.76 13.16 3.85
C ASP A 14 -8.73 12.04 3.59
N MET A 15 -8.90 10.89 4.24
CA MET A 15 -7.99 9.75 4.10
C MET A 15 -8.55 8.72 3.13
N THR A 16 -7.67 8.11 2.35
CA THR A 16 -8.00 6.99 1.46
C THR A 16 -7.33 5.75 2.01
N ILE A 17 -8.12 4.73 2.35
CA ILE A 17 -7.62 3.48 2.90
C ILE A 17 -7.75 2.41 1.83
N LEU A 18 -6.61 1.87 1.40
CA LEU A 18 -6.54 0.84 0.37
C LEU A 18 -6.09 -0.46 1.00
N CYS A 19 -6.95 -1.48 0.93
CA CYS A 19 -6.68 -2.79 1.52
C CYS A 19 -6.33 -3.77 0.40
N ILE A 20 -5.11 -4.30 0.42
CA ILE A 20 -4.66 -5.26 -0.58
C ILE A 20 -5.18 -6.64 -0.20
N ALA A 21 -5.70 -7.37 -1.20
CA ALA A 21 -6.25 -8.70 -1.00
C ALA A 21 -5.15 -9.72 -0.69
N ASP A 22 -5.56 -10.93 -0.31
CA ASP A 22 -4.63 -12.04 -0.09
C ASP A 22 -3.96 -12.40 -1.42
N THR A 23 -2.63 -12.28 -1.46
CA THR A 23 -1.84 -12.48 -2.68
C THR A 23 -1.17 -13.86 -2.75
N ARG A 24 -1.50 -14.78 -1.83
CA ARG A 24 -0.82 -16.09 -1.75
C ARG A 24 -0.86 -16.87 -3.06
N PHE A 25 -1.95 -16.76 -3.80
CA PHE A 25 -2.15 -17.52 -5.04
C PHE A 25 -2.01 -16.66 -6.28
N PHE A 26 -1.41 -15.48 -6.16
CA PHE A 26 -1.20 -14.61 -7.31
C PHE A 26 -0.08 -15.14 -8.18
N ASP A 27 -0.36 -15.23 -9.48
CA ASP A 27 0.65 -15.47 -10.50
C ASP A 27 1.16 -14.13 -11.07
N THR A 28 2.01 -14.20 -12.07
CA THR A 28 2.58 -13.00 -12.70
C THR A 28 1.49 -12.09 -13.27
N ASP A 29 0.46 -12.67 -13.89
CA ASP A 29 -0.63 -11.89 -14.49
C ASP A 29 -1.46 -11.17 -13.44
N LYS A 30 -1.73 -11.82 -12.32
CA LYS A 30 -2.47 -11.19 -11.21
C LYS A 30 -1.69 -10.07 -10.55
N TYR A 31 -0.38 -10.24 -10.38
CA TYR A 31 0.45 -9.15 -9.87
C TYR A 31 0.51 -7.98 -10.84
N ALA A 32 0.60 -8.26 -12.14
CA ALA A 32 0.59 -7.21 -13.16
C ALA A 32 -0.74 -6.44 -13.14
N LYS A 33 -1.85 -7.16 -12.98
CA LYS A 33 -3.17 -6.54 -12.87
C LYS A 33 -3.29 -5.70 -11.59
N LEU A 34 -2.80 -6.22 -10.47
CA LEU A 34 -2.78 -5.47 -9.21
C LEU A 34 -2.02 -4.16 -9.40
N GLN A 35 -0.82 -4.21 -9.96
CA GLN A 35 -0.01 -3.03 -10.18
C GLN A 35 -0.72 -2.04 -11.10
N HIS A 36 -1.25 -2.51 -12.22
CA HIS A 36 -1.96 -1.66 -13.16
C HIS A 36 -3.16 -0.96 -12.51
N ASP A 37 -4.03 -1.73 -11.85
CA ASP A 37 -5.26 -1.20 -11.26
C ASP A 37 -4.97 -0.27 -10.09
N LEU A 38 -4.04 -0.64 -9.24
CA LEU A 38 -3.67 0.16 -8.07
C LEU A 38 -3.07 1.50 -8.49
N LEU A 39 -2.13 1.46 -9.41
CA LEU A 39 -1.48 2.70 -9.85
C LEU A 39 -2.41 3.57 -10.67
N ALA A 40 -3.34 2.98 -11.44
CA ALA A 40 -4.38 3.72 -12.14
C ALA A 40 -5.28 4.44 -11.14
N PHE A 41 -5.69 3.76 -10.08
CA PHE A 41 -6.51 4.37 -9.04
C PHE A 41 -5.77 5.52 -8.35
N VAL A 42 -4.54 5.29 -7.91
CA VAL A 42 -3.74 6.30 -7.21
C VAL A 42 -3.53 7.53 -8.08
N THR A 43 -3.25 7.32 -9.36
CA THR A 43 -3.02 8.42 -10.30
C THR A 43 -4.30 9.22 -10.57
N ALA A 44 -5.44 8.55 -10.66
CA ALA A 44 -6.72 9.21 -10.93
C ALA A 44 -7.25 9.93 -9.70
N ASP A 45 -7.16 9.31 -8.54
CA ASP A 45 -7.69 9.87 -7.27
C ASP A 45 -6.76 10.92 -6.67
N ARG A 46 -5.46 10.77 -6.85
CA ARG A 46 -4.41 11.64 -6.30
C ARG A 46 -4.60 11.88 -4.79
N PRO A 47 -4.64 10.83 -3.99
CA PRO A 47 -4.90 10.97 -2.56
C PRO A 47 -3.78 11.72 -1.86
N LEU A 48 -4.14 12.65 -0.98
CA LEU A 48 -3.16 13.36 -0.15
C LEU A 48 -2.76 12.57 1.08
N LYS A 49 -3.65 11.68 1.54
CA LYS A 49 -3.39 10.81 2.69
C LYS A 49 -3.81 9.39 2.30
N LEU A 50 -2.84 8.61 1.84
CA LEU A 50 -3.06 7.23 1.40
C LEU A 50 -2.55 6.27 2.46
N LEU A 51 -3.47 5.47 3.01
CA LEU A 51 -3.13 4.42 3.96
C LEU A 51 -3.28 3.08 3.25
N VAL A 52 -2.26 2.24 3.30
CA VAL A 52 -2.29 0.94 2.66
C VAL A 52 -2.28 -0.14 3.73
N ASP A 53 -3.36 -0.93 3.76
CA ASP A 53 -3.54 -2.04 4.69
C ASP A 53 -2.98 -3.31 4.07
N LEU A 54 -1.96 -3.88 4.71
CA LEU A 54 -1.31 -5.11 4.28
C LEU A 54 -1.65 -6.30 5.16
N SER A 55 -2.71 -6.20 5.99
CA SER A 55 -3.04 -7.25 6.94
C SER A 55 -3.43 -8.58 6.29
N ASN A 56 -3.88 -8.56 5.04
CA ASN A 56 -4.21 -9.78 4.28
C ASN A 56 -3.01 -10.34 3.49
N VAL A 57 -1.87 -9.68 3.54
CA VAL A 57 -0.67 -10.07 2.79
C VAL A 57 0.27 -10.86 3.70
N GLU A 58 0.51 -12.13 3.39
CA GLU A 58 1.37 -12.98 4.21
C GLU A 58 2.86 -12.76 3.95
N TYR A 59 3.21 -12.47 2.70
CA TYR A 59 4.60 -12.15 2.35
C TYR A 59 4.61 -11.13 1.21
N CYS A 60 5.69 -10.38 1.13
CA CYS A 60 5.81 -9.30 0.14
C CYS A 60 6.73 -9.75 -0.99
N SER A 61 6.14 -10.01 -2.15
CA SER A 61 6.91 -10.37 -3.34
C SER A 61 7.64 -9.15 -3.89
N THR A 62 8.61 -9.37 -4.78
CA THR A 62 9.28 -8.29 -5.48
C THR A 62 8.28 -7.45 -6.27
N ALA A 63 7.31 -8.08 -6.91
CA ALA A 63 6.29 -7.37 -7.69
C ALA A 63 5.46 -6.43 -6.80
N LEU A 64 5.03 -6.91 -5.62
CA LEU A 64 4.27 -6.08 -4.69
C LEU A 64 5.13 -4.96 -4.13
N THR A 65 6.37 -5.26 -3.77
CA THR A 65 7.31 -4.25 -3.26
C THR A 65 7.49 -3.13 -4.28
N ASN A 66 7.70 -3.48 -5.54
CA ASN A 66 7.85 -2.48 -6.60
C ASN A 66 6.59 -1.64 -6.77
N THR A 67 5.42 -2.27 -6.68
CA THR A 67 4.14 -1.56 -6.77
C THR A 67 4.01 -0.52 -5.66
N LEU A 68 4.36 -0.89 -4.43
CA LEU A 68 4.31 0.03 -3.29
C LEU A 68 5.28 1.19 -3.45
N LEU A 69 6.49 0.92 -3.95
CA LEU A 69 7.49 1.97 -4.17
C LEU A 69 7.04 2.95 -5.25
N ILE A 70 6.44 2.46 -6.33
CA ILE A 70 5.93 3.33 -7.39
C ILE A 70 4.77 4.18 -6.85
N ALA A 71 3.86 3.58 -6.08
CA ALA A 71 2.74 4.31 -5.49
C ALA A 71 3.24 5.42 -4.56
N GLN A 72 4.25 5.13 -3.75
CA GLN A 72 4.86 6.12 -2.85
C GLN A 72 5.46 7.27 -3.65
N LYS A 73 6.19 6.96 -4.71
CA LYS A 73 6.82 7.97 -5.55
C LYS A 73 5.78 8.88 -6.20
N ARG A 74 4.71 8.30 -6.72
CA ARG A 74 3.62 9.08 -7.34
C ARG A 74 2.92 9.96 -6.32
N THR A 75 2.60 9.41 -5.15
CA THR A 75 1.92 10.16 -4.08
C THR A 75 2.78 11.35 -3.65
N SER A 76 4.08 11.16 -3.53
CA SER A 76 5.00 12.25 -3.18
C SER A 76 5.05 13.35 -4.24
N ALA A 77 4.83 13.00 -5.51
CA ALA A 77 4.88 13.98 -6.60
C ALA A 77 3.81 15.06 -6.48
N TRP A 78 2.69 14.80 -5.80
CA TRP A 78 1.68 15.83 -5.53
C TRP A 78 1.59 16.18 -4.04
N ASN A 79 2.71 16.00 -3.31
CA ASN A 79 2.82 16.34 -1.89
C ASN A 79 1.89 15.55 -0.98
N GLY A 80 1.48 14.37 -1.42
CA GLY A 80 0.70 13.46 -0.62
C GLY A 80 1.57 12.64 0.32
N GLN A 81 0.95 11.97 1.28
CA GLN A 81 1.60 11.05 2.20
C GLN A 81 1.04 9.66 2.00
N MET A 82 1.92 8.65 2.05
CA MET A 82 1.52 7.26 2.01
C MET A 82 2.10 6.55 3.22
N LYS A 83 1.25 5.82 3.94
CA LYS A 83 1.65 5.04 5.11
C LYS A 83 1.18 3.61 4.95
N LEU A 84 2.01 2.66 5.39
CA LEU A 84 1.66 1.24 5.39
C LEU A 84 1.34 0.81 6.82
N PHE A 85 0.38 -0.08 6.99
CA PHE A 85 0.07 -0.63 8.30
C PHE A 85 -0.44 -2.07 8.16
N GLY A 86 -0.52 -2.77 9.29
CA GLY A 86 -1.02 -4.14 9.33
C GLY A 86 -0.03 -5.17 8.79
N LEU A 87 1.26 -4.86 8.78
CA LEU A 87 2.27 -5.76 8.23
C LEU A 87 2.49 -6.96 9.15
N SER A 88 2.52 -8.17 8.56
CA SER A 88 2.97 -9.35 9.28
C SER A 88 4.46 -9.24 9.58
N GLU A 89 4.94 -10.09 10.51
CA GLU A 89 6.38 -10.10 10.81
C GLU A 89 7.20 -10.42 9.57
N VAL A 90 6.72 -11.33 8.72
CA VAL A 90 7.42 -11.72 7.50
C VAL A 90 7.51 -10.55 6.52
N VAL A 91 6.41 -9.83 6.31
CA VAL A 91 6.39 -8.66 5.43
C VAL A 91 7.30 -7.57 5.95
N LEU A 92 7.18 -7.26 7.24
CA LEU A 92 8.01 -6.22 7.85
C LEU A 92 9.50 -6.58 7.76
N GLU A 93 9.84 -7.83 8.06
CA GLU A 93 11.22 -8.29 8.00
C GLU A 93 11.78 -8.19 6.57
N THR A 94 10.97 -8.54 5.57
CA THR A 94 11.36 -8.42 4.17
C THR A 94 11.69 -6.97 3.82
N LEU A 95 10.83 -6.04 4.20
CA LEU A 95 11.04 -4.61 3.92
C LEU A 95 12.23 -4.05 4.70
N GLN A 96 12.45 -4.51 5.93
CA GLN A 96 13.61 -4.11 6.72
C GLN A 96 14.92 -4.60 6.08
N ARG A 97 14.91 -5.84 5.59
CA ARG A 97 16.08 -6.44 4.94
C ARG A 97 16.44 -5.67 3.66
N LEU A 98 15.45 -5.15 2.96
CA LEU A 98 15.64 -4.32 1.78
C LEU A 98 15.94 -2.85 2.13
N LYS A 99 15.98 -2.51 3.43
CA LYS A 99 16.24 -1.16 3.94
C LYS A 99 15.24 -0.12 3.44
N LEU A 100 13.97 -0.54 3.29
CA LEU A 100 12.90 0.33 2.79
C LEU A 100 12.05 0.94 3.92
N VAL A 101 12.07 0.37 5.13
CA VAL A 101 11.24 0.84 6.23
C VAL A 101 11.72 2.21 6.70
N ASN A 102 10.80 3.18 6.70
CA ASN A 102 11.01 4.56 7.14
C ASN A 102 12.13 5.29 6.38
N THR A 103 12.54 4.74 5.25
CA THR A 103 13.41 5.43 4.27
C THR A 103 12.57 5.76 3.04
N CYS A 104 12.14 4.73 2.30
CA CYS A 104 11.28 4.90 1.12
C CYS A 104 9.82 4.66 1.45
N LEU A 105 9.52 3.79 2.43
CA LEU A 105 8.16 3.43 2.83
C LEU A 105 7.96 3.70 4.32
N SER A 106 6.96 4.49 4.66
CA SER A 106 6.61 4.76 6.06
C SER A 106 5.71 3.65 6.58
N VAL A 107 6.14 2.98 7.64
CA VAL A 107 5.40 1.87 8.24
C VAL A 107 4.90 2.26 9.61
N CYS A 108 3.62 2.01 9.87
CA CYS A 108 2.99 2.28 11.16
C CYS A 108 2.52 0.97 11.78
N ALA A 109 2.37 0.96 13.11
CA ALA A 109 2.02 -0.25 13.84
C ALA A 109 0.63 -0.78 13.48
N ASP A 110 -0.35 0.13 13.33
CA ASP A 110 -1.72 -0.24 13.02
C ASP A 110 -2.42 0.93 12.31
N GLU A 111 -3.71 0.73 12.00
CA GLU A 111 -4.50 1.73 11.30
C GLU A 111 -4.59 3.03 12.08
N GLU A 112 -4.77 2.96 13.38
CA GLU A 112 -4.89 4.14 14.24
C GLU A 112 -3.60 4.98 14.20
N ALA A 113 -2.45 4.30 14.33
CA ALA A 113 -1.17 4.97 14.25
C ALA A 113 -0.94 5.62 12.88
N ALA A 114 -1.37 4.94 11.81
CA ALA A 114 -1.25 5.46 10.45
C ALA A 114 -2.12 6.71 10.26
N LYS A 115 -3.34 6.69 10.78
CA LYS A 115 -4.24 7.86 10.70
C LYS A 115 -3.66 9.05 11.45
N GLN A 116 -3.10 8.81 12.64
CA GLN A 116 -2.48 9.88 13.44
C GLN A 116 -1.23 10.44 12.75
N ALA A 117 -0.44 9.59 12.11
CA ALA A 117 0.77 10.01 11.41
C ALA A 117 0.46 10.90 10.19
N CYS A 118 -0.71 10.70 9.56
CA CYS A 118 -1.16 11.51 8.45
C CYS A 118 -1.90 12.76 8.88
N GLY A 119 -2.41 12.73 10.09
CA GLY A 119 -3.20 13.82 10.65
C GLY A 119 -2.35 14.93 11.14
#